data_622d96bb919999d45356c81816adcc2b
#
_entry.id   622d96bb919999d45356c81816adcc2b
#
_cell.length_a   1.000
_cell.length_b   1.000
_cell.length_c   1.000
_cell.angle_alpha   90.00
_cell.angle_beta   90.00
_cell.angle_gamma   90.00
#
_symmetry.space_group_name_H-M   'P 1'
#
loop_
_entity.id
_entity.type
_entity.pdbx_description
1 polymer ?
#
loop_
_entity_poly.entity_id
_entity_poly.type
_entity_poly.pdbx_seq_one_letter_code
_entity_poly.pdbx_strand_id
1 'polypeptide(L)'
;HTAYRRQRQMCIRDSFYPRPETGLDKSYLNSLNAAIKSNGGHSLAFMSGDLEKRGPIQEGLPSIEDHRYLPPYVQFLDLIKNHQCDSVFVGDGLISEKQLELILSYIEDELIQVPVVLNHGYEAIKNRDYSVRIDSPEKLVRVQESRQINWESFLTQPQNTKVRNKGCITMDNNKYGRYAGELQILNRNLPAHEKVNVVGQVKDEYLGLLDCLNRGDRFTLT
;
A
#
# COMPACT_ATOMS: atom_id res chain seq x y z
N HIS A 1 -23.99 3.38 -36.97
CA HIS A 1 -23.62 4.63 -36.24
C HIS A 1 -23.68 4.50 -34.72
N THR A 2 -24.35 3.51 -34.13
CA THR A 2 -24.49 3.30 -32.67
C THR A 2 -23.27 2.62 -32.03
N ALA A 3 -22.54 1.77 -32.77
CA ALA A 3 -21.33 1.10 -32.25
C ALA A 3 -20.15 2.06 -32.03
N TYR A 4 -20.03 3.11 -32.88
CA TYR A 4 -18.98 4.12 -32.76
C TYR A 4 -19.15 5.07 -31.56
N ARG A 5 -20.38 5.27 -31.09
CA ARG A 5 -20.65 6.07 -29.88
C ARG A 5 -20.30 5.31 -28.59
N ARG A 6 -20.46 3.98 -28.51
CA ARG A 6 -20.09 3.17 -27.37
C ARG A 6 -18.57 3.09 -27.17
N GLN A 7 -17.78 3.06 -28.25
CA GLN A 7 -16.31 3.08 -28.15
C GLN A 7 -15.74 4.43 -27.69
N ARG A 8 -16.47 5.55 -27.88
CA ARG A 8 -16.00 6.86 -27.38
C ARG A 8 -16.23 7.11 -25.92
N GLN A 9 -16.99 6.27 -25.22
CA GLN A 9 -17.22 6.38 -23.77
C GLN A 9 -16.20 5.58 -22.93
N MET A 10 -15.26 4.87 -23.55
CA MET A 10 -14.40 3.90 -22.87
C MET A 10 -13.02 4.39 -22.47
N CYS A 11 -12.68 5.65 -22.66
CA CYS A 11 -11.36 6.10 -22.19
C CYS A 11 -11.46 7.54 -21.72
N ILE A 12 -11.32 7.77 -20.44
CA ILE A 12 -10.64 9.00 -20.04
C ILE A 12 -9.22 8.82 -20.54
N ARG A 13 -8.90 9.61 -21.57
CA ARG A 13 -7.52 9.78 -21.97
C ARG A 13 -6.85 10.56 -20.87
N ASP A 14 -6.18 9.81 -20.00
CA ASP A 14 -5.13 10.36 -19.20
C ASP A 14 -4.13 11.07 -20.12
N SER A 15 -3.55 12.14 -19.64
CA SER A 15 -2.58 12.89 -20.41
C SER A 15 -1.40 11.98 -20.75
N PHE A 16 -1.19 11.65 -22.02
CA PHE A 16 0.01 10.95 -22.49
C PHE A 16 1.27 11.85 -22.51
N TYR A 17 1.29 12.85 -21.63
CA TYR A 17 2.40 13.77 -21.53
C TYR A 17 3.29 13.40 -20.33
N PRO A 18 4.47 12.76 -20.56
CA PRO A 18 5.28 12.18 -19.50
C PRO A 18 6.12 13.19 -18.71
N ARG A 19 5.93 14.49 -18.93
CA ARG A 19 6.67 15.53 -18.21
C ARG A 19 6.30 15.51 -16.71
N PRO A 20 7.27 15.61 -15.78
CA PRO A 20 7.01 15.85 -14.38
C PRO A 20 6.06 17.03 -14.15
N GLU A 21 5.30 16.97 -13.07
CA GLU A 21 4.31 17.99 -12.66
C GLU A 21 3.06 18.06 -13.57
N THR A 22 2.81 17.06 -14.42
CA THR A 22 1.65 17.04 -15.32
C THR A 22 0.70 15.88 -15.08
N GLY A 23 0.99 14.99 -14.13
CA GLY A 23 0.04 13.98 -13.66
C GLY A 23 -1.16 14.62 -12.93
N LEU A 24 -2.23 13.88 -12.80
CA LEU A 24 -3.45 14.36 -12.15
C LEU A 24 -3.30 14.42 -10.63
N ASP A 25 -4.05 15.32 -10.00
CA ASP A 25 -4.29 15.27 -8.56
C ASP A 25 -5.21 14.11 -8.19
N LYS A 26 -5.01 13.49 -7.05
CA LYS A 26 -5.84 12.38 -6.53
C LYS A 26 -7.33 12.75 -6.46
N SER A 27 -7.66 13.95 -5.99
CA SER A 27 -9.04 14.43 -5.89
C SER A 27 -9.71 14.60 -7.26
N TYR A 28 -8.95 15.07 -8.25
CA TYR A 28 -9.46 15.23 -9.61
C TYR A 28 -9.70 13.86 -10.27
N LEU A 29 -8.76 12.90 -10.15
CA LEU A 29 -8.97 11.54 -10.65
C LEU A 29 -10.21 10.89 -10.03
N ASN A 30 -10.43 11.04 -8.73
CA ASN A 30 -11.63 10.53 -8.06
C ASN A 30 -12.92 11.13 -8.65
N SER A 31 -12.92 12.43 -8.90
CA SER A 31 -14.07 13.11 -9.52
C SER A 31 -14.35 12.60 -10.93
N LEU A 32 -13.31 12.38 -11.71
CA LEU A 32 -13.39 11.80 -13.05
C LEU A 32 -13.92 10.37 -13.00
N ASN A 33 -13.38 9.51 -12.15
CA ASN A 33 -13.82 8.13 -12.02
C ASN A 33 -15.28 8.04 -11.57
N ALA A 34 -15.71 8.88 -10.64
CA ALA A 34 -17.11 8.97 -10.23
C ALA A 34 -18.03 9.35 -11.41
N ALA A 35 -17.63 10.35 -12.22
CA ALA A 35 -18.39 10.77 -13.40
C ALA A 35 -18.44 9.68 -14.48
N ILE A 36 -17.34 8.92 -14.69
CA ILE A 36 -17.33 7.79 -15.62
C ILE A 36 -18.30 6.71 -15.18
N LYS A 37 -18.18 6.27 -13.92
CA LYS A 37 -19.00 5.20 -13.36
C LYS A 37 -20.49 5.55 -13.37
N SER A 38 -20.85 6.79 -13.05
CA SER A 38 -22.25 7.24 -13.09
C SER A 38 -22.86 7.18 -14.51
N ASN A 39 -22.03 7.20 -15.56
CA ASN A 39 -22.42 7.05 -16.95
C ASN A 39 -22.23 5.63 -17.51
N GLY A 40 -21.95 4.64 -16.65
CA GLY A 40 -21.75 3.24 -17.05
C GLY A 40 -20.45 2.99 -17.83
N GLY A 41 -19.46 3.88 -17.71
CA GLY A 41 -18.13 3.74 -18.30
C GLY A 41 -17.16 3.00 -17.40
N HIS A 42 -16.02 2.62 -17.97
CA HIS A 42 -14.89 2.01 -17.26
C HIS A 42 -13.71 2.97 -17.23
N SER A 43 -13.10 3.13 -16.07
CA SER A 43 -11.92 3.97 -15.88
C SER A 43 -10.64 3.16 -16.12
N LEU A 44 -9.66 3.83 -16.73
CA LEU A 44 -8.35 3.28 -17.02
C LEU A 44 -7.30 4.25 -16.51
N ALA A 45 -6.29 3.74 -15.79
CA ALA A 45 -5.18 4.53 -15.29
C ALA A 45 -3.83 3.92 -15.67
N PHE A 46 -2.80 4.76 -15.66
CA PHE A 46 -1.43 4.34 -15.89
C PHE A 46 -0.61 4.37 -14.60
N MET A 47 0.24 3.37 -14.42
CA MET A 47 1.33 3.37 -13.44
C MET A 47 2.67 3.50 -14.14
N SER A 48 3.63 4.18 -13.50
CA SER A 48 5.01 4.26 -14.00
C SER A 48 5.72 2.93 -13.85
N GLY A 49 6.61 2.61 -14.79
CA GLY A 49 7.56 1.51 -14.65
C GLY A 49 8.71 1.85 -13.71
N ASP A 50 9.40 0.83 -13.21
CA ASP A 50 10.59 0.93 -12.36
C ASP A 50 11.89 0.52 -13.09
N LEU A 51 11.80 0.06 -14.33
CA LEU A 51 12.93 -0.28 -15.18
C LEU A 51 13.09 0.74 -16.32
N GLU A 52 12.66 0.37 -17.52
CA GLU A 52 12.76 1.24 -18.68
C GLU A 52 11.59 2.22 -18.71
N LYS A 53 11.91 3.50 -18.60
CA LYS A 53 10.94 4.59 -18.69
C LYS A 53 10.80 5.10 -20.11
N ARG A 54 9.59 5.53 -20.45
CA ARG A 54 9.23 5.98 -21.79
C ARG A 54 10.02 7.22 -22.23
N GLY A 55 10.66 7.14 -23.41
CA GLY A 55 11.31 8.30 -24.05
C GLY A 55 10.32 9.34 -24.59
N PRO A 56 10.77 10.53 -24.93
CA PRO A 56 12.17 10.98 -24.85
C PRO A 56 12.59 11.50 -23.46
N ILE A 57 11.64 11.74 -22.51
CA ILE A 57 11.90 12.40 -21.23
C ILE A 57 12.44 11.42 -20.18
N GLN A 58 12.00 10.16 -20.22
CA GLN A 58 12.39 9.08 -19.29
C GLN A 58 12.08 9.37 -17.81
N GLU A 59 11.00 10.11 -17.54
CA GLU A 59 10.55 10.48 -16.19
C GLU A 59 9.35 9.68 -15.71
N GLY A 60 8.90 8.71 -16.51
CA GLY A 60 7.73 7.88 -16.20
C GLY A 60 6.40 8.52 -16.65
N LEU A 61 5.38 7.67 -16.78
CA LEU A 61 4.03 8.09 -17.19
C LEU A 61 2.98 7.57 -16.20
N PRO A 62 2.84 8.17 -15.01
CA PRO A 62 1.78 7.85 -14.08
C PRO A 62 0.51 8.68 -14.37
N SER A 63 -0.66 8.15 -14.05
CA SER A 63 -1.91 8.94 -14.01
C SER A 63 -1.92 9.98 -12.90
N ILE A 64 -1.41 9.62 -11.73
CA ILE A 64 -1.30 10.51 -10.57
C ILE A 64 0.13 10.98 -10.42
N GLU A 65 0.33 12.30 -10.28
CA GLU A 65 1.69 12.85 -10.15
C GLU A 65 2.44 12.29 -8.94
N ASP A 66 1.79 12.16 -7.81
CA ASP A 66 2.39 11.60 -6.58
C ASP A 66 2.90 10.16 -6.75
N HIS A 67 2.49 9.45 -7.80
CA HIS A 67 2.91 8.08 -8.09
C HIS A 67 4.26 7.99 -8.81
N ARG A 68 4.73 9.06 -9.43
CA ARG A 68 5.85 9.08 -10.39
C ARG A 68 7.09 8.32 -9.96
N TYR A 69 7.41 8.37 -8.67
CA TYR A 69 8.61 7.76 -8.10
C TYR A 69 8.30 6.62 -7.12
N LEU A 70 7.02 6.23 -7.00
CA LEU A 70 6.63 5.10 -6.17
C LEU A 70 6.84 3.77 -6.91
N PRO A 71 7.08 2.66 -6.19
CA PRO A 71 7.09 1.33 -6.81
C PRO A 71 5.79 1.04 -7.55
N PRO A 72 5.82 0.35 -8.71
CA PRO A 72 4.62 -0.01 -9.46
C PRO A 72 3.53 -0.71 -8.63
N TYR A 73 3.90 -1.58 -7.71
CA TYR A 73 2.96 -2.25 -6.81
C TYR A 73 2.19 -1.29 -5.90
N VAL A 74 2.86 -0.27 -5.35
CA VAL A 74 2.20 0.77 -4.54
C VAL A 74 1.22 1.57 -5.39
N GLN A 75 1.65 1.99 -6.59
CA GLN A 75 0.81 2.72 -7.53
C GLN A 75 -0.43 1.91 -7.92
N PHE A 76 -0.24 0.62 -8.24
CA PHE A 76 -1.31 -0.30 -8.61
C PHE A 76 -2.36 -0.41 -7.52
N LEU A 77 -1.95 -0.67 -6.27
CA LEU A 77 -2.87 -0.80 -5.15
C LEU A 77 -3.61 0.50 -4.84
N ASP A 78 -2.93 1.66 -4.87
CA ASP A 78 -3.57 2.96 -4.66
C ASP A 78 -4.63 3.25 -5.74
N LEU A 79 -4.32 2.98 -7.01
CA LEU A 79 -5.25 3.17 -8.12
C LEU A 79 -6.51 2.29 -8.00
N ILE A 80 -6.36 1.03 -7.64
CA ILE A 80 -7.50 0.11 -7.52
C ILE A 80 -8.31 0.37 -6.25
N LYS A 81 -7.65 0.47 -5.10
CA LYS A 81 -8.32 0.51 -3.79
C LYS A 81 -8.84 1.89 -3.41
N ASN A 82 -8.04 2.92 -3.62
CA ASN A 82 -8.36 4.28 -3.18
C ASN A 82 -8.99 5.13 -4.28
N HIS A 83 -8.66 4.85 -5.55
CA HIS A 83 -9.17 5.59 -6.71
C HIS A 83 -10.17 4.78 -7.54
N GLN A 84 -10.41 3.50 -7.19
CA GLN A 84 -11.40 2.64 -7.81
C GLN A 84 -11.28 2.59 -9.35
N CYS A 85 -10.05 2.59 -9.86
CA CYS A 85 -9.82 2.38 -11.29
C CYS A 85 -10.18 0.93 -11.67
N ASP A 86 -10.84 0.76 -12.81
CA ASP A 86 -11.28 -0.56 -13.29
C ASP A 86 -10.16 -1.31 -14.01
N SER A 87 -9.19 -0.57 -14.57
CA SER A 87 -8.01 -1.14 -15.24
C SER A 87 -6.78 -0.29 -15.00
N VAL A 88 -5.64 -0.93 -14.79
CA VAL A 88 -4.34 -0.28 -14.63
C VAL A 88 -3.36 -0.82 -15.66
N PHE A 89 -2.69 0.08 -16.38
CA PHE A 89 -1.70 -0.25 -17.40
C PHE A 89 -0.33 0.30 -17.02
N VAL A 90 0.72 -0.34 -17.49
CA VAL A 90 2.07 0.21 -17.42
C VAL A 90 2.20 1.30 -18.47
N GLY A 91 2.43 2.54 -18.04
CA GLY A 91 2.62 3.70 -18.94
C GLY A 91 3.99 3.73 -19.61
N ASP A 92 4.95 3.04 -19.03
CA ASP A 92 6.34 2.93 -19.47
C ASP A 92 6.64 1.62 -20.20
N GLY A 93 7.91 1.36 -20.55
CA GLY A 93 8.31 0.16 -21.26
C GLY A 93 8.14 -1.10 -20.44
N LEU A 94 8.70 -1.13 -19.23
CA LEU A 94 8.79 -2.33 -18.41
C LEU A 94 8.66 -2.06 -16.91
N ILE A 95 8.16 -3.07 -16.18
CA ILE A 95 8.26 -3.18 -14.72
C ILE A 95 9.14 -4.38 -14.36
N SER A 96 9.78 -4.34 -13.19
CA SER A 96 10.59 -5.46 -12.70
C SER A 96 9.73 -6.68 -12.38
N GLU A 97 10.33 -7.86 -12.53
CA GLU A 97 9.71 -9.15 -12.22
C GLU A 97 9.17 -9.17 -10.78
N LYS A 98 9.94 -8.65 -9.84
CA LYS A 98 9.51 -8.50 -8.43
C LYS A 98 8.22 -7.69 -8.28
N GLN A 99 8.08 -6.57 -9.00
CA GLN A 99 6.87 -5.75 -8.93
C GLN A 99 5.69 -6.47 -9.57
N LEU A 100 5.93 -7.15 -10.69
CA LEU A 100 4.92 -7.96 -11.36
C LEU A 100 4.42 -9.10 -10.46
N GLU A 101 5.32 -9.84 -9.80
CA GLU A 101 4.97 -10.90 -8.86
C GLU A 101 4.08 -10.40 -7.71
N LEU A 102 4.42 -9.26 -7.12
CA LEU A 102 3.61 -8.63 -6.05
C LEU A 102 2.20 -8.25 -6.54
N ILE A 103 2.10 -7.72 -7.76
CA ILE A 103 0.82 -7.35 -8.37
C ILE A 103 -0.01 -8.61 -8.66
N LEU A 104 0.58 -9.62 -9.28
CA LEU A 104 -0.11 -10.87 -9.62
C LEU A 104 -0.58 -11.61 -8.36
N SER A 105 0.26 -11.70 -7.33
CA SER A 105 -0.12 -12.28 -6.03
C SER A 105 -1.34 -11.58 -5.42
N TYR A 106 -1.40 -10.25 -5.50
CA TYR A 106 -2.58 -9.52 -5.03
C TYR A 106 -3.83 -9.81 -5.88
N ILE A 107 -3.68 -9.90 -7.20
CA ILE A 107 -4.81 -10.20 -8.10
C ILE A 107 -5.38 -11.60 -7.84
N GLU A 108 -4.52 -12.58 -7.53
CA GLU A 108 -4.90 -13.98 -7.29
C GLU A 108 -5.54 -14.17 -5.91
N ASP A 109 -4.95 -13.59 -4.86
CA ASP A 109 -5.27 -13.93 -3.46
C ASP A 109 -5.93 -12.80 -2.68
N GLU A 110 -5.99 -11.57 -3.22
CA GLU A 110 -6.36 -10.35 -2.51
C GLU A 110 -5.55 -10.13 -1.21
N LEU A 111 -4.30 -10.63 -1.21
CA LEU A 111 -3.38 -10.55 -0.07
C LEU A 111 -2.33 -9.46 -0.31
N ILE A 112 -2.34 -8.41 0.51
CA ILE A 112 -1.38 -7.32 0.40
C ILE A 112 -0.05 -7.74 1.03
N GLN A 113 1.01 -7.85 0.22
CA GLN A 113 2.35 -8.08 0.71
C GLN A 113 3.01 -6.76 1.12
N VAL A 114 3.45 -6.66 2.37
CA VAL A 114 4.09 -5.46 2.92
C VAL A 114 5.56 -5.77 3.18
N PRO A 115 6.48 -5.29 2.32
CA PRO A 115 7.91 -5.50 2.51
C PRO A 115 8.45 -4.76 3.74
N VAL A 116 9.15 -5.51 4.63
CA VAL A 116 9.60 -4.99 5.91
C VAL A 116 11.05 -5.34 6.20
N VAL A 117 11.66 -4.56 7.11
CA VAL A 117 12.90 -4.90 7.79
C VAL A 117 12.58 -5.09 9.26
N LEU A 118 12.85 -6.28 9.80
CA LEU A 118 12.61 -6.60 11.20
C LEU A 118 13.90 -6.50 12.02
N ASN A 119 13.73 -6.17 13.29
CA ASN A 119 14.80 -6.28 14.25
C ASN A 119 15.10 -7.76 14.53
N HIS A 120 16.35 -8.08 14.86
CA HIS A 120 16.76 -9.43 15.18
C HIS A 120 15.88 -10.08 16.26
N GLY A 121 15.48 -11.32 16.03
CA GLY A 121 14.63 -12.11 16.92
C GLY A 121 13.13 -11.97 16.64
N TYR A 122 12.70 -11.09 15.71
CA TYR A 122 11.28 -10.90 15.37
C TYR A 122 10.89 -11.52 14.03
N GLU A 123 11.72 -12.39 13.46
CA GLU A 123 11.50 -13.03 12.16
C GLU A 123 10.20 -13.84 12.11
N ALA A 124 9.75 -14.35 13.26
CA ALA A 124 8.52 -15.14 13.39
C ALA A 124 7.23 -14.36 13.03
N ILE A 125 7.29 -13.02 12.92
CA ILE A 125 6.13 -12.23 12.48
C ILE A 125 6.04 -12.12 10.95
N LYS A 126 7.05 -12.55 10.19
CA LYS A 126 7.00 -12.59 8.71
C LYS A 126 6.22 -13.78 8.18
N ASN A 127 5.77 -13.64 6.93
CA ASN A 127 5.17 -14.70 6.14
C ASN A 127 3.97 -15.38 6.84
N ARG A 128 3.19 -14.58 7.56
CA ARG A 128 1.92 -14.97 8.16
C ARG A 128 0.80 -14.16 7.54
N ASP A 129 -0.35 -14.77 7.40
CA ASP A 129 -1.56 -14.07 6.98
C ASP A 129 -2.13 -13.30 8.18
N TYR A 130 -2.30 -12.02 7.98
CA TYR A 130 -2.88 -11.10 8.94
C TYR A 130 -4.10 -10.40 8.35
N SER A 131 -4.98 -9.93 9.22
CA SER A 131 -6.11 -9.08 8.84
C SER A 131 -6.06 -7.76 9.60
N VAL A 132 -6.41 -6.68 8.92
CA VAL A 132 -6.59 -5.37 9.56
C VAL A 132 -7.86 -5.41 10.39
N ARG A 133 -7.77 -5.13 11.69
CA ARG A 133 -8.94 -5.09 12.57
C ARG A 133 -9.95 -4.04 12.12
N ILE A 134 -11.23 -4.38 12.21
CA ILE A 134 -12.34 -3.47 11.84
C ILE A 134 -12.37 -2.20 12.72
N ASP A 135 -11.90 -2.30 13.97
CA ASP A 135 -11.80 -1.18 14.92
C ASP A 135 -10.44 -0.46 14.89
N SER A 136 -9.61 -0.68 13.85
CA SER A 136 -8.34 0.03 13.71
C SER A 136 -8.58 1.55 13.63
N PRO A 137 -7.90 2.35 14.47
CA PRO A 137 -7.96 3.80 14.40
C PRO A 137 -7.13 4.33 13.22
N GLU A 138 -7.34 5.59 12.84
CA GLU A 138 -6.62 6.24 11.73
C GLU A 138 -5.08 6.23 11.88
N LYS A 139 -4.58 6.30 13.13
CA LYS A 139 -3.15 6.47 13.39
C LYS A 139 -2.32 5.20 13.22
N LEU A 140 -2.96 4.03 13.22
CA LEU A 140 -2.25 2.75 13.15
C LEU A 140 -3.15 1.63 12.62
N VAL A 141 -2.53 0.68 11.96
CA VAL A 141 -3.13 -0.60 11.56
C VAL A 141 -2.96 -1.57 12.72
N ARG A 142 -4.07 -2.09 13.26
CA ARG A 142 -4.07 -3.13 14.29
C ARG A 142 -4.23 -4.49 13.65
N VAL A 143 -3.40 -5.44 14.04
CA VAL A 143 -3.44 -6.82 13.52
C VAL A 143 -4.43 -7.65 14.32
N GLN A 144 -5.40 -8.25 13.61
CA GLN A 144 -6.51 -9.00 14.23
C GLN A 144 -6.01 -10.21 15.03
N GLU A 145 -5.14 -11.00 14.45
CA GLU A 145 -4.68 -12.30 14.96
C GLU A 145 -3.60 -12.17 16.03
N SER A 146 -2.95 -11.01 16.16
CA SER A 146 -1.72 -10.84 16.93
C SER A 146 -1.81 -11.30 18.39
N ARG A 147 -2.94 -11.07 19.07
CA ARG A 147 -3.15 -11.49 20.47
C ARG A 147 -3.53 -12.96 20.62
N GLN A 148 -3.87 -13.64 19.53
CA GLN A 148 -4.17 -15.07 19.52
C GLN A 148 -2.91 -15.91 19.29
N ILE A 149 -1.83 -15.26 18.80
CA ILE A 149 -0.54 -15.92 18.58
C ILE A 149 0.16 -16.04 19.93
N ASN A 150 0.56 -17.26 20.27
CA ASN A 150 1.39 -17.49 21.45
C ASN A 150 2.84 -17.06 21.15
N TRP A 151 3.12 -15.77 21.35
CA TRP A 151 4.46 -15.23 21.14
C TRP A 151 5.46 -15.78 22.16
N GLU A 152 6.66 -16.04 21.74
CA GLU A 152 7.74 -16.36 22.66
C GLU A 152 7.93 -15.23 23.67
N SER A 153 8.12 -15.58 24.94
CA SER A 153 8.11 -14.62 26.06
C SER A 153 9.14 -13.49 25.90
N PHE A 154 10.28 -13.74 25.23
CA PHE A 154 11.30 -12.73 25.02
C PHE A 154 10.84 -11.61 24.05
N LEU A 155 9.92 -11.90 23.11
CA LEU A 155 9.41 -10.92 22.15
C LEU A 155 8.59 -9.83 22.85
N THR A 156 7.96 -10.16 23.95
CA THR A 156 7.13 -9.24 24.73
C THR A 156 7.89 -8.59 25.91
N GLN A 157 9.17 -8.89 26.12
CA GLN A 157 9.97 -8.13 27.08
C GLN A 157 10.16 -6.68 26.62
N PRO A 158 10.17 -5.69 27.56
CA PRO A 158 10.40 -4.29 27.21
C PRO A 158 11.76 -4.09 26.55
N GLN A 159 11.77 -3.68 25.27
CA GLN A 159 12.97 -3.41 24.50
C GLN A 159 12.67 -2.46 23.33
N ASN A 160 13.68 -1.71 22.88
CA ASN A 160 13.53 -0.77 21.75
C ASN A 160 12.32 0.19 21.88
N THR A 161 12.05 0.68 23.07
CA THR A 161 10.96 1.60 23.40
C THR A 161 11.32 3.03 22.98
N LYS A 162 11.51 3.26 21.69
CA LYS A 162 11.97 4.52 21.08
C LYS A 162 10.84 5.27 20.36
N VAL A 163 11.16 6.43 19.77
CA VAL A 163 10.24 7.17 18.89
C VAL A 163 9.76 6.26 17.78
N ARG A 164 8.48 6.35 17.47
CA ARG A 164 7.76 5.49 16.54
C ARG A 164 7.31 6.30 15.33
N ASN A 165 8.07 6.23 14.25
CA ASN A 165 7.76 6.93 13.02
C ASN A 165 6.71 6.18 12.18
N LYS A 166 6.09 6.85 11.18
CA LYS A 166 5.22 6.20 10.17
C LYS A 166 5.97 4.99 9.60
N GLY A 167 5.27 3.88 9.47
CA GLY A 167 5.84 2.61 9.00
C GLY A 167 6.48 1.74 10.08
N CYS A 168 6.70 2.25 11.30
CA CYS A 168 7.18 1.39 12.39
C CYS A 168 6.19 0.25 12.64
N ILE A 169 6.73 -0.97 12.77
CA ILE A 169 6.00 -2.12 13.27
C ILE A 169 6.27 -2.18 14.76
N THR A 170 5.21 -2.26 15.55
CA THR A 170 5.30 -2.23 17.01
C THR A 170 4.58 -3.40 17.64
N MET A 171 5.06 -3.83 18.80
CA MET A 171 4.44 -4.87 19.61
C MET A 171 4.27 -4.37 21.04
N ASP A 172 3.07 -4.49 21.59
CA ASP A 172 2.81 -4.16 22.98
C ASP A 172 3.56 -5.13 23.89
N ASN A 173 4.36 -4.60 24.83
CA ASN A 173 5.14 -5.43 25.72
C ASN A 173 4.39 -5.82 27.00
N ASN A 174 5.02 -6.66 27.83
CA ASN A 174 4.40 -7.25 29.03
C ASN A 174 3.95 -6.23 30.08
N LYS A 175 4.42 -4.97 30.02
CA LYS A 175 3.90 -3.87 30.86
C LYS A 175 2.44 -3.51 30.56
N TYR A 176 1.88 -3.95 29.43
CA TYR A 176 0.46 -3.86 29.12
C TYR A 176 -0.38 -5.02 29.69
N GLY A 177 0.28 -5.99 30.37
CA GLY A 177 -0.40 -7.15 30.98
C GLY A 177 -1.16 -7.96 29.92
N ARG A 178 -2.48 -8.13 30.10
CA ARG A 178 -3.31 -8.95 29.19
C ARG A 178 -3.34 -8.47 27.71
N TYR A 179 -2.85 -7.28 27.42
CA TYR A 179 -2.78 -6.74 26.05
C TYR A 179 -1.41 -6.94 25.40
N ALA A 180 -0.45 -7.52 26.11
CA ALA A 180 0.86 -7.81 25.55
C ALA A 180 0.77 -8.66 24.28
N GLY A 181 1.68 -8.42 23.34
CA GLY A 181 1.72 -9.16 22.06
C GLY A 181 0.83 -8.59 20.97
N GLU A 182 0.10 -7.50 21.18
CA GLU A 182 -0.63 -6.85 20.11
C GLU A 182 0.36 -6.23 19.09
N LEU A 183 0.26 -6.67 17.84
CA LEU A 183 1.08 -6.20 16.72
C LEU A 183 0.34 -5.07 16.00
N GLN A 184 1.09 -4.01 15.64
CA GLN A 184 0.55 -2.81 15.02
C GLN A 184 1.54 -2.25 13.99
N ILE A 185 1.03 -1.57 12.95
CA ILE A 185 1.86 -0.80 12.00
C ILE A 185 1.40 0.66 12.06
N LEU A 186 2.31 1.59 12.17
CA LEU A 186 1.98 2.99 12.36
C LEU A 186 1.75 3.72 11.04
N ASN A 187 0.62 4.41 10.93
CA ASN A 187 0.30 5.30 9.81
C ASN A 187 0.79 6.74 10.03
N ARG A 188 1.20 7.09 11.24
CA ARG A 188 1.68 8.43 11.63
C ARG A 188 2.81 8.32 12.64
N ASN A 189 3.57 9.41 12.80
CA ASN A 189 4.59 9.50 13.83
C ASN A 189 3.96 9.60 15.22
N LEU A 190 4.46 8.82 16.16
CA LEU A 190 4.07 8.82 17.56
C LEU A 190 5.31 8.93 18.47
N PRO A 191 5.19 9.51 19.68
CA PRO A 191 6.31 9.58 20.63
C PRO A 191 6.71 8.18 21.12
N ALA A 192 7.88 8.07 21.73
CA ALA A 192 8.31 6.87 22.44
C ALA A 192 7.29 6.51 23.54
N HIS A 193 7.13 5.21 23.78
CA HIS A 193 6.26 4.70 24.86
C HIS A 193 6.87 3.46 25.49
N GLU A 194 7.07 3.48 26.82
CA GLU A 194 7.76 2.41 27.55
C GLU A 194 7.11 1.02 27.48
N LYS A 195 5.82 0.97 27.12
CA LYS A 195 5.03 -0.28 27.00
C LYS A 195 4.96 -0.81 25.56
N VAL A 196 5.65 -0.15 24.61
CA VAL A 196 5.55 -0.50 23.18
C VAL A 196 6.95 -0.69 22.61
N ASN A 197 7.23 -1.89 22.15
CA ASN A 197 8.48 -2.24 21.47
C ASN A 197 8.39 -1.87 20.00
N VAL A 198 9.43 -1.26 19.44
CA VAL A 198 9.60 -1.15 17.99
C VAL A 198 10.32 -2.40 17.52
N VAL A 199 9.62 -3.22 16.72
CA VAL A 199 10.10 -4.56 16.30
C VAL A 199 10.55 -4.59 14.84
N GLY A 200 10.23 -3.56 14.06
CA GLY A 200 10.63 -3.44 12.66
C GLY A 200 10.14 -2.16 12.01
N GLN A 201 10.33 -2.10 10.71
CA GLN A 201 9.93 -0.97 9.87
C GLN A 201 9.49 -1.48 8.49
N VAL A 202 8.42 -0.94 7.95
CA VAL A 202 8.07 -1.06 6.53
C VAL A 202 9.17 -0.39 5.71
N LYS A 203 9.62 -1.01 4.64
CA LYS A 203 10.66 -0.41 3.77
C LYS A 203 10.17 0.92 3.22
N ASP A 204 11.04 1.92 3.20
CA ASP A 204 10.67 3.32 2.92
C ASP A 204 9.94 3.49 1.59
N GLU A 205 10.38 2.80 0.54
CA GLU A 205 9.76 2.84 -0.78
C GLU A 205 8.33 2.27 -0.80
N TYR A 206 7.94 1.47 0.21
CA TYR A 206 6.62 0.84 0.33
C TYR A 206 5.70 1.50 1.38
N LEU A 207 6.09 2.63 1.95
CA LEU A 207 5.27 3.34 2.96
C LEU A 207 3.88 3.75 2.43
N GLY A 208 3.75 3.93 1.11
CA GLY A 208 2.47 4.20 0.46
C GLY A 208 1.45 3.05 0.57
N LEU A 209 1.90 1.80 0.80
CA LEU A 209 0.99 0.67 1.03
C LEU A 209 0.13 0.85 2.29
N LEU A 210 0.61 1.60 3.28
CA LEU A 210 -0.15 1.84 4.51
C LEU A 210 -1.44 2.63 4.25
N ASP A 211 -1.45 3.46 3.23
CA ASP A 211 -2.63 4.21 2.81
C ASP A 211 -3.62 3.34 1.99
N CYS A 212 -3.17 2.12 1.59
CA CYS A 212 -3.97 1.11 0.90
C CYS A 212 -4.50 0.00 1.82
N LEU A 213 -4.06 -0.05 3.09
CA LEU A 213 -4.51 -1.03 4.07
C LEU A 213 -5.81 -0.58 4.74
N ASN A 214 -6.93 -1.07 4.26
CA ASN A 214 -8.25 -0.76 4.80
C ASN A 214 -8.67 -1.79 5.86
N ARG A 215 -9.66 -1.43 6.67
CA ARG A 215 -10.25 -2.32 7.68
C ARG A 215 -10.81 -3.59 7.03
N GLY A 216 -10.41 -4.75 7.53
CA GLY A 216 -10.79 -6.05 7.00
C GLY A 216 -9.88 -6.59 5.90
N ASP A 217 -8.94 -5.79 5.36
CA ASP A 217 -7.99 -6.27 4.36
C ASP A 217 -7.08 -7.34 4.94
N ARG A 218 -6.71 -8.30 4.09
CA ARG A 218 -5.71 -9.32 4.38
C ARG A 218 -4.34 -8.83 3.92
N PHE A 219 -3.32 -9.08 4.73
CA PHE A 219 -1.95 -8.72 4.39
C PHE A 219 -0.94 -9.68 5.01
N THR A 220 0.28 -9.67 4.50
CA THR A 220 1.44 -10.37 5.06
C THR A 220 2.65 -9.46 5.11
N LEU A 221 3.52 -9.67 6.10
CA LEU A 221 4.82 -8.98 6.23
C LEU A 221 5.91 -9.84 5.56
N THR A 222 6.60 -9.27 4.54
CA THR A 222 7.61 -10.01 3.72
C THR A 222 9.00 -9.42 3.79
#